data_c11222c87ad59a3c35965196c6b1d19a
#
_entry.id   c11222c87ad59a3c35965196c6b1d19a
#
_cell.length_a   1.000
_cell.length_b   1.000
_cell.length_c   1.000
_cell.angle_alpha   90.00
_cell.angle_beta   90.00
_cell.angle_gamma   90.00
#
_symmetry.space_group_name_H-M   'P 1'
#
loop_
_entity.id
_entity.type
_entity.pdbx_description
1 polymer ?
#
loop_
_entity_poly.entity_id
_entity_poly.type
_entity_poly.pdbx_seq_one_letter_code
_entity_poly.pdbx_strand_id
1 'polypeptide(L)' 'MANYRVINPEGSVVATRDIDNADDAHAWFIDQKADNTELGWRMEVEHDGDWAFFDDSEGAGNG' A
#
# COMPACT_ATOMS: atom_id res chain seq x y z
N MET A 1 0.51 8.85 -13.30
CA MET A 1 0.43 7.42 -13.00
C MET A 1 1.66 6.98 -12.23
N ALA A 2 1.44 6.15 -11.26
CA ALA A 2 2.53 5.62 -10.46
C ALA A 2 2.26 4.17 -10.13
N ASN A 3 3.31 3.39 -9.95
CA ASN A 3 3.18 2.02 -9.52
C ASN A 3 3.12 1.99 -8.01
N TYR A 4 2.15 1.27 -7.49
CA TYR A 4 2.00 1.05 -6.06
C TYR A 4 2.13 -0.43 -5.77
N ARG A 5 2.66 -0.78 -4.61
CA ARG A 5 2.72 -2.18 -4.21
C ARG A 5 2.32 -2.33 -2.75
N VAL A 6 1.67 -3.46 -2.48
CA VAL A 6 1.24 -3.80 -1.12
C VAL A 6 2.17 -4.85 -0.57
N ILE A 7 2.65 -4.62 0.64
CA ILE A 7 3.61 -5.50 1.31
C ILE A 7 2.94 -6.04 2.56
N ASN A 8 2.97 -7.36 2.73
CA ASN A 8 2.34 -7.99 3.87
C ASN A 8 3.20 -7.87 5.12
N PRO A 9 2.69 -8.26 6.30
CA PRO A 9 3.46 -8.15 7.53
C PRO A 9 4.77 -8.91 7.55
N GLU A 10 4.90 -9.88 6.65
CA GLU A 10 6.13 -10.68 6.55
C GLU A 10 7.19 -10.03 5.66
N GLY A 11 6.83 -8.92 5.02
CA GLY A 11 7.78 -8.22 4.17
C GLY A 11 7.73 -8.62 2.71
N SER A 12 6.75 -9.40 2.31
CA SER A 12 6.62 -9.85 0.92
C SER A 12 5.65 -8.96 0.15
N VAL A 13 6.00 -8.67 -1.10
CA VAL A 13 5.09 -7.94 -1.99
C VAL A 13 4.02 -8.89 -2.46
N VAL A 14 2.77 -8.59 -2.17
CA VAL A 14 1.65 -9.45 -2.53
C VAL A 14 0.84 -8.92 -3.70
N ALA A 15 0.96 -7.64 -4.01
CA ALA A 15 0.23 -7.05 -5.14
C ALA A 15 0.95 -5.80 -5.63
N THR A 16 0.86 -5.53 -6.93
CA THR A 16 1.41 -4.32 -7.53
C THR A 16 0.40 -3.80 -8.54
N ARG A 17 0.23 -2.48 -8.60
CA ARG A 17 -0.73 -1.89 -9.52
C ARG A 17 -0.34 -0.47 -9.90
N ASP A 18 -0.61 -0.12 -11.15
CA ASP A 18 -0.44 1.23 -11.64
C ASP A 18 -1.72 2.02 -11.35
N ILE A 19 -1.62 3.08 -10.59
CA ILE A 19 -2.79 3.86 -10.16
C ILE A 19 -2.52 5.33 -10.40
N ASP A 20 -3.55 6.06 -10.84
CA ASP A 20 -3.39 7.43 -11.28
C ASP A 20 -3.32 8.45 -10.15
N ASN A 21 -3.93 8.16 -9.00
CA ASN A 21 -3.96 9.13 -7.92
C ASN A 21 -3.92 8.46 -6.55
N ALA A 22 -3.59 9.27 -5.55
CA ALA A 22 -3.39 8.76 -4.20
C ALA A 22 -4.68 8.25 -3.55
N ASP A 23 -5.81 8.88 -3.86
CA ASP A 23 -7.08 8.45 -3.27
C ASP A 23 -7.47 7.06 -3.75
N ASP A 24 -7.28 6.79 -5.03
CA ASP A 24 -7.56 5.47 -5.57
C ASP A 24 -6.57 4.44 -5.03
N ALA A 25 -5.32 4.84 -4.84
CA ALA A 25 -4.31 3.95 -4.29
C ALA A 25 -4.65 3.56 -2.86
N HIS A 26 -5.10 4.50 -2.07
CA HIS A 26 -5.49 4.24 -0.70
C HIS A 26 -6.68 3.28 -0.63
N ALA A 27 -7.67 3.50 -1.50
CA ALA A 27 -8.84 2.62 -1.55
C ALA A 27 -8.45 1.20 -1.97
N TRP A 28 -7.54 1.09 -2.92
CA TRP A 28 -7.04 -0.20 -3.37
C TRP A 28 -6.29 -0.93 -2.23
N PHE A 29 -5.49 -0.19 -1.48
CA PHE A 29 -4.77 -0.75 -0.34
C PHE A 29 -5.74 -1.33 0.68
N ILE A 30 -6.79 -0.58 1.02
CA ILE A 30 -7.80 -1.03 1.97
C ILE A 30 -8.48 -2.29 1.44
N ASP A 31 -8.78 -2.33 0.15
CA ASP A 31 -9.40 -3.49 -0.45
C ASP A 31 -8.50 -4.72 -0.39
N GLN A 32 -7.19 -4.53 -0.61
CA GLN A 32 -6.24 -5.65 -0.57
C GLN A 32 -6.14 -6.28 0.81
N LYS A 33 -6.32 -5.49 1.86
CA LYS A 33 -6.22 -6.00 3.22
C LYS A 33 -7.57 -6.19 3.90
N ALA A 34 -8.67 -6.11 3.15
CA ALA A 34 -10.01 -6.13 3.71
C ALA A 34 -10.33 -7.39 4.51
N ASP A 35 -9.81 -8.53 4.08
CA ASP A 35 -10.05 -9.80 4.74
C ASP A 35 -8.98 -10.15 5.77
N ASN A 36 -8.09 -9.23 6.06
CA ASN A 36 -6.96 -9.50 6.94
C ASN A 36 -6.82 -8.38 7.94
N THR A 37 -6.94 -8.71 9.23
CA THR A 37 -6.89 -7.73 10.30
C THR A 37 -5.52 -7.63 10.95
N GLU A 38 -4.52 -8.34 10.44
CA GLU A 38 -3.17 -8.24 10.98
C GLU A 38 -2.60 -6.84 10.79
N LEU A 39 -1.82 -6.39 11.75
CA LEU A 39 -1.06 -5.15 11.61
C LEU A 39 0.23 -5.42 10.88
N GLY A 40 0.83 -4.37 10.36
CA GLY A 40 2.11 -4.51 9.66
C GLY A 40 2.00 -4.47 8.14
N TRP A 41 0.80 -4.35 7.61
CA TRP A 41 0.62 -4.15 6.18
C TRP A 41 1.07 -2.74 5.81
N ARG A 42 1.70 -2.61 4.65
CA ARG A 42 2.10 -1.29 4.17
C ARG A 42 2.03 -1.22 2.66
N MET A 43 2.00 0.00 2.15
CA MET A 43 2.00 0.23 0.71
C MET A 43 3.12 1.18 0.36
N GLU A 44 3.76 0.93 -0.77
CA GLU A 44 4.83 1.78 -1.27
C GLU A 44 4.49 2.28 -2.66
N VAL A 45 5.04 3.41 -3.01
CA VAL A 45 4.85 4.02 -4.32
C VAL A 45 6.22 4.19 -4.99
N GLU A 46 6.27 3.95 -6.29
CA GLU A 46 7.49 4.09 -7.06
C GLU A 46 7.62 5.49 -7.64
N HIS A 47 8.78 6.11 -7.41
CA HIS A 47 9.14 7.41 -7.98
C HIS A 47 10.52 7.29 -8.58
N ASP A 48 10.62 7.51 -9.90
CA ASP A 48 11.91 7.50 -10.60
C ASP A 48 12.71 6.23 -10.33
N GLY A 49 12.04 5.13 -10.25
CA GLY A 49 12.69 3.86 -10.02
C GLY A 49 12.94 3.50 -8.56
N ASP A 50 12.62 4.41 -7.65
CA ASP A 50 12.79 4.17 -6.22
C ASP A 50 11.45 3.99 -5.54
N TRP A 51 11.36 3.01 -4.65
CA TRP A 51 10.15 2.77 -3.88
C TRP A 51 10.22 3.54 -2.56
N ALA A 52 9.12 4.21 -2.24
CA ALA A 52 9.02 4.99 -1.01
C ALA A 52 7.75 4.61 -0.26
N PHE A 53 7.80 4.72 1.05
CA PHE A 53 6.64 4.46 1.89
C PHE A 53 5.49 5.38 1.53
N PHE A 54 4.29 4.83 1.42
CA PHE A 54 3.08 5.60 1.13
C PHE A 54 2.08 5.56 2.28
N ASP A 55 1.77 4.35 2.79
CA ASP A 55 0.76 4.20 3.83
C ASP A 55 0.96 2.86 4.53
N ASP A 56 0.35 2.70 5.71
CA ASP A 56 0.38 1.42 6.41
C ASP A 56 -0.92 1.21 7.17
N SER A 57 -1.09 -0.02 7.66
CA SER A 57 -2.32 -0.38 8.37
C SER A 57 -2.39 0.21 9.77
N GLU A 58 -1.27 0.61 10.31
CA GLU A 58 -1.22 1.17 11.66
C GLU A 58 -1.37 2.66 11.64
N GLY A 59 -0.67 3.33 10.73
CA GLY A 59 -0.71 4.77 10.66
C GLY A 59 -2.02 5.31 10.18
N ALA A 60 -2.68 4.60 9.30
CA ALA A 60 -3.93 5.06 8.71
C ALA A 60 -5.01 5.26 9.74
N GLY A 61 -4.94 4.55 10.84
CA GLY A 61 -5.95 4.66 11.87
C GLY A 61 -5.70 5.76 12.86
N ASN A 62 -4.57 6.36 12.79
CA ASN A 62 -4.19 7.32 13.81
C ASN A 62 -4.35 8.75 13.41
N GLY A 63 -4.77 8.94 12.27
CA GLY A 63 -5.07 10.29 11.86
C GLY A 63 -4.27 11.34 12.56
#